data_3577c879a6a97d33404ea3997ec40ba9
#
_entry.id   3577c879a6a97d33404ea3997ec40ba9
#
_cell.length_a   1.000
_cell.length_b   1.000
_cell.length_c   1.000
_cell.angle_alpha   90.00
_cell.angle_beta   90.00
_cell.angle_gamma   90.00
#
_symmetry.space_group_name_H-M   'P 1'
#
loop_
_entity.id
_entity.type
_entity.pdbx_description
1 polymer ?
#
loop_
_entity_poly.entity_id
_entity_poly.type
_entity_poly.pdbx_seq_one_letter_code
_entity_poly.pdbx_strand_id
1 'polypeptide(L)'
;SAEDTIVADQEEDGFDYDPHSWLDPISFKAQTEEVLGILIELFPAGNETFTANAQAFMLELDKLHIGYDAAFGDSGTCSNNIAAANHNAYSYLTVRYGVEFVTVHGLDPEGEPSAADIQKVIDKINEDQISVIFIEEYTQASSVDSIVEDTGVQVLYLYTMEKAPSDSADNYLSMMNKNLDNLLTGLGCAA
;
A
#
# COMPACT_ATOMS: atom_id res chain seq x y z
N SER A 1 17.75 -4.42 -4.81
CA SER A 1 18.89 -4.82 -3.97
C SER A 1 18.33 -5.34 -2.64
N ALA A 2 19.14 -6.13 -1.88
CA ALA A 2 18.71 -6.68 -0.59
C ALA A 2 18.39 -5.61 0.48
N GLU A 3 18.66 -4.35 0.21
CA GLU A 3 18.39 -3.22 1.10
C GLU A 3 16.91 -2.74 1.07
N ASP A 4 16.13 -3.19 0.08
CA ASP A 4 14.73 -2.78 -0.09
C ASP A 4 13.74 -3.85 0.40
N THR A 5 14.21 -4.90 1.07
CA THR A 5 13.35 -5.98 1.57
C THR A 5 13.01 -5.74 3.04
N ILE A 6 11.72 -5.61 3.36
CA ILE A 6 11.25 -5.47 4.74
C ILE A 6 11.11 -6.87 5.34
N VAL A 7 11.82 -7.11 6.45
CA VAL A 7 11.71 -8.37 7.21
C VAL A 7 10.36 -8.38 7.91
N ALA A 8 9.58 -9.43 7.71
CA ALA A 8 8.33 -9.64 8.41
C ALA A 8 8.58 -9.90 9.90
N ASP A 9 7.65 -9.48 10.76
CA ASP A 9 7.69 -9.88 12.16
C ASP A 9 7.34 -11.38 12.24
N GLN A 10 8.35 -12.21 12.51
CA GLN A 10 8.27 -13.68 12.41
C GLN A 10 7.29 -14.31 13.42
N GLU A 11 6.80 -13.57 14.39
CA GLU A 11 5.96 -14.14 15.44
C GLU A 11 4.47 -14.25 15.04
N GLU A 12 4.00 -13.53 14.01
CA GLU A 12 2.56 -13.48 13.73
C GLU A 12 2.11 -14.20 12.45
N ASP A 13 2.87 -14.21 11.33
CA ASP A 13 2.30 -14.60 10.03
C ASP A 13 3.06 -15.70 9.26
N GLY A 14 4.18 -16.20 9.76
CA GLY A 14 4.94 -17.26 9.09
C GLY A 14 5.66 -16.86 7.80
N PHE A 15 5.74 -15.58 7.50
CA PHE A 15 6.53 -15.04 6.40
C PHE A 15 7.93 -14.63 6.87
N ASP A 16 8.96 -14.95 6.07
CA ASP A 16 10.32 -14.45 6.31
C ASP A 16 10.46 -12.96 5.94
N TYR A 17 9.66 -12.49 4.98
CA TYR A 17 9.66 -11.13 4.44
C TYR A 17 8.24 -10.67 4.12
N ASP A 18 8.00 -9.36 4.24
CA ASP A 18 6.77 -8.73 3.77
C ASP A 18 6.65 -8.88 2.24
N PRO A 19 5.60 -9.55 1.72
CA PRO A 19 5.46 -9.77 0.29
C PRO A 19 5.05 -8.54 -0.51
N HIS A 20 4.46 -7.50 0.13
CA HIS A 20 3.72 -6.41 -0.51
C HIS A 20 4.62 -5.33 -1.19
N SER A 21 5.81 -5.70 -1.61
CA SER A 21 6.81 -4.76 -2.17
C SER A 21 6.36 -4.05 -3.46
N TRP A 22 5.38 -4.59 -4.18
CA TRP A 22 4.81 -3.93 -5.37
C TRP A 22 4.00 -2.67 -5.03
N LEU A 23 3.58 -2.46 -3.78
CA LEU A 23 2.87 -1.25 -3.34
C LEU A 23 3.79 -0.04 -3.18
N ASP A 24 5.09 -0.22 -3.24
CA ASP A 24 6.06 0.85 -3.34
C ASP A 24 6.53 1.04 -4.79
N PRO A 25 6.31 2.21 -5.41
CA PRO A 25 6.69 2.47 -6.80
C PRO A 25 8.17 2.20 -7.11
N ILE A 26 9.08 2.45 -6.18
CA ILE A 26 10.52 2.26 -6.39
C ILE A 26 10.88 0.77 -6.31
N SER A 27 10.31 0.03 -5.36
CA SER A 27 10.49 -1.42 -5.29
C SER A 27 9.91 -2.11 -6.53
N PHE A 28 8.75 -1.65 -7.02
CA PHE A 28 8.15 -2.20 -8.23
C PHE A 28 8.94 -1.86 -9.51
N LYS A 29 9.59 -0.69 -9.54
CA LYS A 29 10.54 -0.33 -10.59
C LYS A 29 11.72 -1.30 -10.64
N ALA A 30 12.30 -1.65 -9.50
CA ALA A 30 13.37 -2.64 -9.42
C ALA A 30 12.90 -4.03 -9.91
N GLN A 31 11.70 -4.46 -9.54
CA GLN A 31 11.10 -5.70 -10.06
C GLN A 31 10.90 -5.63 -11.58
N THR A 32 10.50 -4.48 -12.13
CA THR A 32 10.35 -4.28 -13.57
C THR A 32 11.69 -4.44 -14.30
N GLU A 33 12.79 -3.96 -13.72
CA GLU A 33 14.15 -4.11 -14.28
C GLU A 33 14.59 -5.58 -14.30
N GLU A 34 14.32 -6.34 -13.23
CA GLU A 34 14.61 -7.77 -13.17
C GLU A 34 13.82 -8.56 -14.23
N VAL A 35 12.51 -8.29 -14.34
CA VAL A 35 11.66 -8.92 -15.36
C VAL A 35 12.14 -8.58 -16.77
N LEU A 36 12.56 -7.33 -17.01
CA LEU A 36 13.13 -6.92 -18.31
C LEU A 36 14.39 -7.75 -18.63
N GLY A 37 15.30 -7.90 -17.66
CA GLY A 37 16.52 -8.68 -17.84
C GLY A 37 16.21 -10.13 -18.26
N ILE A 38 15.29 -10.77 -17.56
CA ILE A 38 14.85 -12.15 -17.86
C ILE A 38 14.20 -12.24 -19.26
N LEU A 39 13.35 -11.29 -19.60
CA LEU A 39 12.69 -11.28 -20.92
C LEU A 39 13.69 -11.12 -22.06
N ILE A 40 14.71 -10.29 -21.91
CA ILE A 40 15.76 -10.10 -22.92
C ILE A 40 16.59 -11.37 -23.08
N GLU A 41 16.92 -12.04 -21.99
CA GLU A 41 17.67 -13.31 -22.01
C GLU A 41 16.88 -14.42 -22.73
N LEU A 42 15.60 -14.59 -22.35
CA LEU A 42 14.76 -15.66 -22.90
C LEU A 42 14.26 -15.37 -24.34
N PHE A 43 14.05 -14.11 -24.67
CA PHE A 43 13.45 -13.68 -25.95
C PHE A 43 14.25 -12.52 -26.58
N PRO A 44 15.51 -12.74 -26.97
CA PRO A 44 16.40 -11.67 -27.45
C PRO A 44 15.89 -10.90 -28.67
N ALA A 45 15.04 -11.53 -29.48
CA ALA A 45 14.40 -10.85 -30.63
C ALA A 45 13.42 -9.73 -30.22
N GLY A 46 12.93 -9.76 -28.98
CA GLY A 46 12.02 -8.75 -28.43
C GLY A 46 12.72 -7.61 -27.68
N ASN A 47 14.06 -7.63 -27.58
CA ASN A 47 14.83 -6.72 -26.73
C ASN A 47 14.43 -5.24 -26.88
N GLU A 48 14.39 -4.73 -28.12
CA GLU A 48 14.06 -3.32 -28.37
C GLU A 48 12.66 -2.97 -27.83
N THR A 49 11.67 -3.82 -28.11
CA THR A 49 10.28 -3.61 -27.66
C THR A 49 10.17 -3.70 -26.14
N PHE A 50 10.77 -4.73 -25.53
CA PHE A 50 10.74 -4.91 -24.07
C PHE A 50 11.40 -3.75 -23.35
N THR A 51 12.57 -3.32 -23.83
CA THR A 51 13.30 -2.17 -23.26
C THR A 51 12.47 -0.89 -23.34
N ALA A 52 11.89 -0.59 -24.51
CA ALA A 52 11.08 0.61 -24.70
C ALA A 52 9.84 0.60 -23.77
N ASN A 53 9.14 -0.53 -23.68
CA ASN A 53 7.97 -0.66 -22.82
C ASN A 53 8.31 -0.54 -21.33
N ALA A 54 9.37 -1.22 -20.88
CA ALA A 54 9.82 -1.15 -19.50
C ALA A 54 10.26 0.28 -19.13
N GLN A 55 11.01 0.96 -20.00
CA GLN A 55 11.40 2.36 -19.75
C GLN A 55 10.18 3.28 -19.64
N ALA A 56 9.19 3.13 -20.53
CA ALA A 56 7.97 3.92 -20.44
C ALA A 56 7.20 3.67 -19.14
N PHE A 57 7.10 2.41 -18.71
CA PHE A 57 6.44 2.05 -17.45
C PHE A 57 7.21 2.58 -16.24
N MET A 58 8.52 2.44 -16.19
CA MET A 58 9.36 2.95 -15.11
C MET A 58 9.28 4.48 -14.97
N LEU A 59 9.10 5.22 -16.06
CA LEU A 59 8.84 6.67 -16.00
C LEU A 59 7.50 7.00 -15.32
N GLU A 60 6.47 6.18 -15.49
CA GLU A 60 5.21 6.36 -14.77
C GLU A 60 5.36 6.01 -13.28
N LEU A 61 6.16 5.01 -12.93
CA LEU A 61 6.49 4.70 -11.53
C LEU A 61 7.27 5.84 -10.86
N ASP A 62 8.19 6.49 -11.59
CA ASP A 62 8.89 7.67 -11.10
C ASP A 62 7.93 8.84 -10.81
N LYS A 63 6.89 9.03 -11.63
CA LYS A 63 5.85 10.05 -11.37
C LYS A 63 5.03 9.72 -10.13
N LEU A 64 4.66 8.46 -9.93
CA LEU A 64 3.99 8.01 -8.71
C LEU A 64 4.86 8.29 -7.49
N HIS A 65 6.14 7.89 -7.52
CA HIS A 65 7.08 8.17 -6.44
C HIS A 65 7.13 9.67 -6.11
N ILE A 66 7.28 10.53 -7.12
CA ILE A 66 7.29 12.00 -6.93
C ILE A 66 6.01 12.47 -6.25
N GLY A 67 4.84 11.93 -6.63
CA GLY A 67 3.56 12.28 -6.01
C GLY A 67 3.49 11.90 -4.53
N TYR A 68 3.87 10.67 -4.19
CA TYR A 68 3.92 10.20 -2.80
C TYR A 68 4.96 10.96 -1.96
N ASP A 69 6.14 11.20 -2.51
CA ASP A 69 7.22 11.94 -1.82
C ASP A 69 6.84 13.42 -1.58
N ALA A 70 6.20 14.06 -2.55
CA ALA A 70 5.70 15.42 -2.39
C ALA A 70 4.58 15.53 -1.33
N ALA A 71 3.81 14.47 -1.14
CA ALA A 71 2.77 14.42 -0.12
C ALA A 71 3.33 14.07 1.27
N PHE A 72 4.11 13.01 1.38
CA PHE A 72 4.44 12.34 2.63
C PHE A 72 5.94 12.23 2.94
N GLY A 73 6.84 12.51 1.98
CA GLY A 73 8.29 12.49 2.21
C GLY A 73 8.74 13.52 3.25
N ASP A 74 10.03 13.55 3.58
CA ASP A 74 10.62 14.42 4.62
C ASP A 74 10.24 15.91 4.50
N SER A 75 9.97 16.37 3.30
CA SER A 75 9.52 17.74 2.98
C SER A 75 8.08 17.78 2.46
N GLY A 76 7.32 16.71 2.68
CA GLY A 76 5.95 16.56 2.21
C GLY A 76 4.99 17.58 2.80
N THR A 77 3.90 17.80 2.10
CA THR A 77 2.89 18.80 2.49
C THR A 77 1.91 18.28 3.54
N CYS A 78 1.84 16.96 3.72
CA CYS A 78 0.95 16.31 4.67
C CYS A 78 1.57 16.29 6.07
N SER A 79 0.91 16.90 7.04
CA SER A 79 1.38 16.91 8.44
C SER A 79 0.81 15.76 9.27
N ASN A 80 -0.24 15.09 8.78
CA ASN A 80 -0.83 13.91 9.41
C ASN A 80 -0.49 12.70 8.54
N ASN A 81 0.19 11.72 9.10
CA ASN A 81 0.72 10.57 8.39
C ASN A 81 0.37 9.22 9.04
N ILE A 82 -0.61 9.20 9.96
CA ILE A 82 -1.05 7.97 10.63
C ILE A 82 -2.50 7.64 10.27
N ALA A 83 -2.76 6.40 9.88
CA ALA A 83 -4.06 5.86 9.53
C ALA A 83 -4.30 4.49 10.17
N ALA A 84 -5.53 4.02 10.21
CA ALA A 84 -5.83 2.61 10.43
C ALA A 84 -6.02 1.89 9.10
N ALA A 85 -5.74 0.58 9.07
CA ALA A 85 -6.04 -0.28 7.91
C ALA A 85 -6.53 -1.66 8.36
N ASN A 86 -7.29 -2.34 7.49
CA ASN A 86 -7.77 -3.68 7.83
C ASN A 86 -6.64 -4.72 7.81
N HIS A 87 -5.59 -4.51 7.04
CA HIS A 87 -4.52 -5.47 6.80
C HIS A 87 -3.16 -4.77 6.66
N ASN A 88 -2.08 -5.42 7.07
CA ASN A 88 -0.73 -4.88 7.03
C ASN A 88 -0.06 -5.12 5.65
N ALA A 89 -0.51 -4.39 4.63
CA ALA A 89 0.06 -4.46 3.28
C ALA A 89 0.99 -3.27 2.95
N TYR A 90 1.10 -2.29 3.81
CA TYR A 90 1.63 -0.97 3.43
C TYR A 90 2.97 -0.63 4.08
N SER A 91 3.69 -1.61 4.64
CA SER A 91 4.97 -1.39 5.33
C SER A 91 6.02 -0.73 4.45
N TYR A 92 6.01 -1.02 3.14
CA TYR A 92 6.92 -0.36 2.18
C TYR A 92 6.60 1.12 1.98
N LEU A 93 5.32 1.53 2.04
CA LEU A 93 4.95 2.95 2.04
C LEU A 93 5.38 3.63 3.34
N THR A 94 5.27 2.93 4.48
CA THR A 94 5.76 3.42 5.78
C THR A 94 7.25 3.70 5.72
N VAL A 95 8.06 2.73 5.27
CA VAL A 95 9.52 2.87 5.22
C VAL A 95 9.96 3.95 4.24
N ARG A 96 9.28 4.10 3.10
CA ARG A 96 9.71 5.05 2.07
C ARG A 96 9.16 6.45 2.27
N TYR A 97 7.91 6.58 2.70
CA TYR A 97 7.21 7.88 2.74
C TYR A 97 6.74 8.27 4.14
N GLY A 98 7.00 7.45 5.17
CA GLY A 98 6.64 7.76 6.54
C GLY A 98 5.13 7.72 6.84
N VAL A 99 4.31 7.09 5.98
CA VAL A 99 2.88 6.89 6.26
C VAL A 99 2.73 5.67 7.16
N GLU A 100 2.29 5.87 8.39
CA GLU A 100 2.14 4.81 9.39
C GLU A 100 0.73 4.21 9.36
N PHE A 101 0.64 2.89 9.60
CA PHE A 101 -0.62 2.18 9.64
C PHE A 101 -0.77 1.36 10.92
N VAL A 102 -1.91 1.54 11.59
CA VAL A 102 -2.37 0.67 12.68
C VAL A 102 -3.32 -0.35 12.06
N THR A 103 -2.96 -1.63 12.10
CA THR A 103 -3.66 -2.66 11.32
C THR A 103 -4.44 -3.63 12.19
N VAL A 104 -5.58 -4.10 11.66
CA VAL A 104 -6.46 -5.10 12.32
C VAL A 104 -5.90 -6.51 12.15
N HIS A 105 -5.42 -6.80 10.93
CA HIS A 105 -4.75 -8.07 10.57
C HIS A 105 -3.26 -7.83 10.32
N GLY A 106 -2.46 -8.89 10.47
CA GLY A 106 -1.06 -8.92 10.08
C GLY A 106 -0.86 -8.90 8.56
N LEU A 107 0.19 -9.55 8.07
CA LEU A 107 0.52 -9.66 6.64
C LEU A 107 -0.45 -10.57 5.85
N ASP A 108 -1.14 -11.47 6.55
CA ASP A 108 -2.17 -12.34 5.98
C ASP A 108 -3.55 -11.87 6.45
N PRO A 109 -4.43 -11.39 5.55
CA PRO A 109 -5.78 -10.97 5.90
C PRO A 109 -6.75 -12.14 6.06
N GLU A 110 -6.33 -13.39 5.82
CA GLU A 110 -7.19 -14.57 5.93
C GLU A 110 -7.41 -14.93 7.41
N GLY A 111 -8.63 -14.78 7.85
CA GLY A 111 -9.04 -15.11 9.21
C GLY A 111 -9.90 -14.01 9.82
N GLU A 112 -10.53 -14.32 10.94
CA GLU A 112 -11.27 -13.34 11.72
C GLU A 112 -10.34 -12.76 12.79
N PRO A 113 -10.21 -11.42 12.90
CA PRO A 113 -9.40 -10.82 13.95
C PRO A 113 -9.99 -11.15 15.32
N SER A 114 -9.15 -11.32 16.31
CA SER A 114 -9.63 -11.52 17.67
C SER A 114 -10.26 -10.22 18.23
N ALA A 115 -11.16 -10.35 19.18
CA ALA A 115 -11.72 -9.18 19.86
C ALA A 115 -10.63 -8.32 20.55
N ALA A 116 -9.50 -8.94 20.93
CA ALA A 116 -8.38 -8.22 21.50
C ALA A 116 -7.62 -7.38 20.45
N ASP A 117 -7.50 -7.85 19.22
CA ASP A 117 -6.86 -7.10 18.14
C ASP A 117 -7.73 -5.94 17.70
N ILE A 118 -9.04 -6.15 17.56
CA ILE A 118 -9.99 -5.06 17.31
C ILE A 118 -9.91 -4.00 18.41
N GLN A 119 -9.86 -4.40 19.68
CA GLN A 119 -9.76 -3.45 20.80
C GLN A 119 -8.46 -2.66 20.76
N LYS A 120 -7.31 -3.29 20.45
CA LYS A 120 -6.04 -2.57 20.29
C LYS A 120 -6.12 -1.48 19.22
N VAL A 121 -6.77 -1.78 18.07
CA VAL A 121 -6.95 -0.81 16.99
C VAL A 121 -7.84 0.34 17.45
N ILE A 122 -8.96 0.05 18.13
CA ILE A 122 -9.85 1.07 18.69
C ILE A 122 -9.10 1.97 19.69
N ASP A 123 -8.34 1.38 20.59
CA ASP A 123 -7.56 2.12 21.59
C ASP A 123 -6.55 3.04 20.90
N LYS A 124 -5.85 2.55 19.87
CA LYS A 124 -4.85 3.30 19.12
C LYS A 124 -5.47 4.42 18.29
N ILE A 125 -6.61 4.18 17.65
CA ILE A 125 -7.38 5.20 16.94
C ILE A 125 -7.73 6.36 17.87
N ASN A 126 -8.19 6.06 19.09
CA ASN A 126 -8.56 7.07 20.07
C ASN A 126 -7.33 7.79 20.64
N GLU A 127 -6.24 7.08 20.91
CA GLU A 127 -5.00 7.65 21.45
C GLU A 127 -4.36 8.64 20.46
N ASP A 128 -4.22 8.23 19.19
CA ASP A 128 -3.54 9.00 18.15
C ASP A 128 -4.50 9.91 17.37
N GLN A 129 -5.79 9.89 17.69
CA GLN A 129 -6.85 10.67 17.03
C GLN A 129 -6.90 10.39 15.53
N ILE A 130 -6.75 9.13 15.14
CA ILE A 130 -6.83 8.68 13.74
C ILE A 130 -8.22 8.95 13.20
N SER A 131 -8.32 9.55 12.01
CA SER A 131 -9.59 9.98 11.39
C SER A 131 -10.13 9.01 10.36
N VAL A 132 -9.32 8.07 9.89
CA VAL A 132 -9.64 7.18 8.77
C VAL A 132 -9.18 5.75 9.03
N ILE A 133 -10.02 4.80 8.62
CA ILE A 133 -9.61 3.40 8.43
C ILE A 133 -9.71 3.04 6.94
N PHE A 134 -8.64 2.50 6.39
CA PHE A 134 -8.60 2.00 5.03
C PHE A 134 -8.93 0.51 5.00
N ILE A 135 -9.78 0.13 4.05
CA ILE A 135 -10.06 -1.27 3.74
C ILE A 135 -9.71 -1.55 2.28
N GLU A 136 -9.46 -2.78 1.95
CA GLU A 136 -9.17 -3.20 0.58
C GLU A 136 -10.41 -3.13 -0.30
N GLU A 137 -10.24 -2.95 -1.60
CA GLU A 137 -11.31 -2.73 -2.58
C GLU A 137 -12.32 -3.90 -2.68
N TYR A 138 -11.93 -5.09 -2.26
CA TYR A 138 -12.77 -6.29 -2.23
C TYR A 138 -13.27 -6.66 -0.83
N THR A 139 -12.89 -5.89 0.18
CA THR A 139 -13.34 -6.09 1.56
C THR A 139 -14.68 -5.38 1.77
N GLN A 140 -15.63 -6.04 2.43
CA GLN A 140 -16.89 -5.42 2.76
C GLN A 140 -16.74 -4.41 3.90
N ALA A 141 -17.31 -3.22 3.75
CA ALA A 141 -17.23 -2.18 4.78
C ALA A 141 -17.72 -2.66 6.17
N SER A 142 -18.68 -3.59 6.18
CA SER A 142 -19.18 -4.18 7.44
C SER A 142 -18.15 -4.96 8.25
N SER A 143 -17.01 -5.31 7.68
CA SER A 143 -15.92 -5.98 8.41
C SER A 143 -15.29 -5.09 9.49
N VAL A 144 -15.46 -3.76 9.39
CA VAL A 144 -14.93 -2.78 10.32
C VAL A 144 -16.02 -2.00 11.08
N ASP A 145 -17.29 -2.44 10.98
CA ASP A 145 -18.44 -1.74 11.60
C ASP A 145 -18.23 -1.46 13.09
N SER A 146 -17.73 -2.43 13.86
CA SER A 146 -17.50 -2.26 15.30
C SER A 146 -16.45 -1.18 15.60
N ILE A 147 -15.42 -1.06 14.77
CA ILE A 147 -14.39 -0.02 14.90
C ILE A 147 -15.01 1.34 14.58
N VAL A 148 -15.80 1.41 13.50
CA VAL A 148 -16.49 2.66 13.10
C VAL A 148 -17.52 3.11 14.15
N GLU A 149 -18.31 2.19 14.72
CA GLU A 149 -19.29 2.48 15.76
C GLU A 149 -18.64 3.05 17.03
N ASP A 150 -17.47 2.51 17.43
CA ASP A 150 -16.80 2.89 18.66
C ASP A 150 -15.93 4.15 18.51
N THR A 151 -15.44 4.45 17.32
CA THR A 151 -14.45 5.53 17.10
C THR A 151 -14.97 6.68 16.22
N GLY A 152 -15.92 6.41 15.33
CA GLY A 152 -16.42 7.38 14.35
C GLY A 152 -15.48 7.65 13.18
N VAL A 153 -14.47 6.81 12.94
CA VAL A 153 -13.54 6.95 11.81
C VAL A 153 -14.25 6.85 10.47
N GLN A 154 -13.74 7.57 9.48
CA GLN A 154 -14.18 7.45 8.09
C GLN A 154 -13.64 6.16 7.47
N VAL A 155 -14.44 5.46 6.67
CA VAL A 155 -13.98 4.31 5.88
C VAL A 155 -13.65 4.77 4.46
N LEU A 156 -12.43 4.50 4.02
CA LEU A 156 -11.96 4.70 2.64
C LEU A 156 -11.31 3.41 2.13
N TYR A 157 -10.96 3.40 0.85
CA TYR A 157 -10.36 2.23 0.21
C TYR A 157 -8.89 2.44 -0.12
N LEU A 158 -8.08 1.37 0.04
CA LEU A 158 -6.76 1.25 -0.58
C LEU A 158 -6.73 -0.03 -1.42
N TYR A 159 -6.18 0.10 -2.61
CA TYR A 159 -6.08 -0.98 -3.60
C TYR A 159 -4.77 -1.73 -3.38
N THR A 160 -4.84 -2.99 -2.95
CA THR A 160 -3.66 -3.85 -2.77
C THR A 160 -3.26 -4.56 -4.06
N MET A 161 -4.18 -4.64 -5.02
CA MET A 161 -3.93 -5.28 -6.33
C MET A 161 -3.57 -6.78 -6.23
N GLU A 162 -3.95 -7.44 -5.16
CA GLU A 162 -3.83 -8.89 -4.98
C GLU A 162 -4.86 -9.67 -5.80
N LYS A 163 -5.91 -8.99 -6.21
CA LYS A 163 -6.97 -9.51 -7.08
C LYS A 163 -7.13 -8.64 -8.32
N ALA A 164 -7.74 -9.22 -9.35
CA ALA A 164 -8.08 -8.43 -10.54
C ALA A 164 -9.02 -7.27 -10.16
N PRO A 165 -8.83 -6.07 -10.72
CA PRO A 165 -9.66 -4.92 -10.41
C PRO A 165 -11.12 -5.18 -10.80
N SER A 166 -12.04 -4.63 -10.01
CA SER A 166 -13.49 -4.72 -10.28
C SER A 166 -13.89 -3.93 -11.52
N ASP A 167 -13.21 -2.80 -11.77
CA ASP A 167 -13.36 -2.01 -12.99
C ASP A 167 -12.28 -2.43 -14.00
N SER A 168 -12.71 -2.94 -15.14
CA SER A 168 -11.80 -3.36 -16.21
C SER A 168 -10.98 -2.23 -16.86
N ALA A 169 -11.31 -0.98 -16.57
CA ALA A 169 -10.52 0.19 -16.98
C ALA A 169 -9.33 0.45 -16.03
N ASP A 170 -9.34 -0.13 -14.85
CA ASP A 170 -8.26 0.02 -13.88
C ASP A 170 -7.05 -0.85 -14.24
N ASN A 171 -5.91 -0.34 -13.87
CA ASN A 171 -4.61 -1.00 -13.93
C ASN A 171 -3.77 -0.56 -12.73
N TYR A 172 -2.57 -1.11 -12.58
CA TYR A 172 -1.68 -0.79 -11.48
C TYR A 172 -1.49 0.73 -11.28
N LEU A 173 -1.19 1.48 -12.34
CA LEU A 173 -0.93 2.92 -12.25
C LEU A 173 -2.16 3.72 -11.81
N SER A 174 -3.35 3.38 -12.35
CA SER A 174 -4.58 4.05 -11.95
C SER A 174 -4.95 3.76 -10.50
N MET A 175 -4.76 2.52 -10.04
CA MET A 175 -5.04 2.13 -8.65
C MET A 175 -4.05 2.76 -7.67
N MET A 176 -2.76 2.84 -8.00
CA MET A 176 -1.78 3.55 -7.17
C MET A 176 -2.04 5.06 -7.07
N ASN A 177 -2.52 5.69 -8.15
CA ASN A 177 -2.97 7.08 -8.09
C ASN A 177 -4.21 7.23 -7.19
N LYS A 178 -5.20 6.32 -7.30
CA LYS A 178 -6.36 6.31 -6.39
C LYS A 178 -5.92 6.12 -4.93
N ASN A 179 -4.90 5.29 -4.66
CA ASN A 179 -4.34 5.13 -3.33
C ASN A 179 -3.77 6.45 -2.81
N LEU A 180 -3.00 7.16 -3.62
CA LEU A 180 -2.48 8.48 -3.25
C LEU A 180 -3.61 9.47 -2.94
N ASP A 181 -4.62 9.57 -3.81
CA ASP A 181 -5.76 10.47 -3.63
C ASP A 181 -6.57 10.13 -2.36
N ASN A 182 -6.77 8.83 -2.10
CA ASN A 182 -7.49 8.37 -0.92
C ASN A 182 -6.69 8.60 0.37
N LEU A 183 -5.38 8.42 0.35
CA LEU A 183 -4.50 8.76 1.48
C LEU A 183 -4.55 10.27 1.77
N LEU A 184 -4.39 11.12 0.77
CA LEU A 184 -4.51 12.57 0.92
C LEU A 184 -5.87 12.97 1.52
N THR A 185 -6.95 12.38 1.02
CA THR A 185 -8.31 12.64 1.50
C THR A 185 -8.50 12.19 2.93
N GLY A 186 -8.14 10.95 3.24
CA GLY A 186 -8.35 10.33 4.56
C GLY A 186 -7.50 10.96 5.67
N LEU A 187 -6.27 11.38 5.33
CA LEU A 187 -5.37 12.05 6.26
C LEU A 187 -5.62 13.57 6.35
N GLY A 188 -6.59 14.10 5.57
CA GLY A 188 -6.95 15.51 5.60
C GLY A 188 -5.85 16.44 5.05
N CYS A 189 -5.03 15.93 4.13
CA CYS A 189 -3.95 16.69 3.54
C CYS A 189 -4.50 17.62 2.45
N ALA A 190 -3.93 18.82 2.35
CA ALA A 190 -4.26 19.73 1.25
C ALA A 190 -3.69 19.16 -0.07
N ALA A 191 -4.53 19.10 -1.10
CA ALA A 191 -4.12 18.77 -2.47
C ALA A 191 -3.29 19.88 -3.11
#